data_64355ba6ba6b47119092d0879cd5fd5c
#
_entry.id   64355ba6ba6b47119092d0879cd5fd5c
#
_cell.length_a   1.000
_cell.length_b   1.000
_cell.length_c   1.000
_cell.angle_alpha   90.00
_cell.angle_beta   90.00
_cell.angle_gamma   90.00
#
_symmetry.space_group_name_H-M   'P 1'
#
loop_
_entity.id
_entity.type
_entity.pdbx_description
1 polymer ?
#
loop_
_entity_poly.entity_id
_entity_poly.type
_entity_poly.pdbx_seq_one_letter_code
_entity_poly.pdbx_strand_id
1 'polypeptide(L)'
;DILQLSCLIYLTGGIINPFSIFLIIPAIFSSSNLGFRSNLFLVSFTVLVIIFLTFFNQPLPYPIKEHFHVDSYYYYSIPIALIIALIFLNYFALSFGSESRIRKEALNKMEEIMSKEHELLSLGGQAAAAAHSLGTPFSTMKIVSTDLLKRFKDDEDVKKDIELLSIQLERC
;
A
#
# COMPACT_ATOMS: atom_id res chain seq x y z
N ASP A 1 15.58 12.82 16.60
CA ASP A 1 15.45 11.72 17.57
C ASP A 1 16.81 11.07 17.88
N ILE A 2 17.63 10.62 16.89
CA ILE A 2 18.95 10.00 17.16
C ILE A 2 19.88 10.98 17.89
N LEU A 3 19.97 12.25 17.46
CA LEU A 3 20.81 13.26 18.10
C LEU A 3 20.36 13.54 19.54
N GLN A 4 19.07 13.65 19.77
CA GLN A 4 18.52 13.91 21.12
C GLN A 4 18.83 12.74 22.06
N LEU A 5 18.62 11.51 21.57
CA LEU A 5 18.89 10.29 22.34
C LEU A 5 20.39 10.11 22.59
N SER A 6 21.23 10.36 21.58
CA SER A 6 22.69 10.29 21.74
C SER A 6 23.23 11.33 22.72
N CYS A 7 22.70 12.55 22.74
CA CYS A 7 23.03 13.57 23.71
C CYS A 7 22.68 13.13 25.15
N LEU A 8 21.50 12.54 25.32
CA LEU A 8 21.03 12.05 26.61
C LEU A 8 21.91 10.89 27.10
N ILE A 9 22.24 9.95 26.24
CA ILE A 9 23.12 8.81 26.56
C ILE A 9 24.53 9.30 26.86
N TYR A 10 25.05 10.28 26.12
CA TYR A 10 26.34 10.91 26.38
C TYR A 10 26.46 11.46 27.82
N LEU A 11 25.40 12.12 28.30
CA LEU A 11 25.33 12.71 29.66
C LEU A 11 25.07 11.68 30.75
N THR A 12 24.69 10.45 30.41
CA THR A 12 24.24 9.43 31.37
C THR A 12 25.08 8.16 31.35
N GLY A 13 26.35 8.25 31.05
CA GLY A 13 27.31 7.13 31.15
C GLY A 13 27.68 6.49 29.81
N GLY A 14 27.29 7.08 28.67
CA GLY A 14 27.70 6.64 27.35
C GLY A 14 27.19 5.25 26.97
N ILE A 15 28.04 4.46 26.32
CA ILE A 15 27.66 3.15 25.78
C ILE A 15 27.30 2.11 26.82
N ILE A 16 27.75 2.27 28.04
CA ILE A 16 27.45 1.37 29.20
C ILE A 16 26.00 1.57 29.67
N ASN A 17 25.39 2.69 29.32
CA ASN A 17 24.00 2.92 29.67
C ASN A 17 23.11 1.88 29.02
N PRO A 18 22.26 1.10 29.73
CA PRO A 18 21.41 0.09 29.16
C PRO A 18 20.41 0.63 28.14
N PHE A 19 20.10 1.94 28.19
CA PHE A 19 19.24 2.60 27.21
C PHE A 19 19.92 2.87 25.86
N SER A 20 21.22 2.58 25.72
CA SER A 20 21.95 2.68 24.45
C SER A 20 21.33 1.79 23.34
N ILE A 21 20.65 0.71 23.71
CA ILE A 21 19.89 -0.15 22.77
C ILE A 21 18.83 0.63 21.99
N PHE A 22 18.27 1.70 22.54
CA PHE A 22 17.26 2.52 21.88
C PHE A 22 17.79 3.31 20.68
N LEU A 23 19.10 3.45 20.51
CA LEU A 23 19.72 4.04 19.32
C LEU A 23 19.42 3.24 18.05
N ILE A 24 19.11 1.95 18.17
CA ILE A 24 18.82 1.07 17.05
C ILE A 24 17.41 1.37 16.48
N ILE A 25 16.45 1.78 17.32
CA ILE A 25 15.03 1.91 16.95
C ILE A 25 14.80 2.87 15.77
N PRO A 26 15.32 4.12 15.75
CA PRO A 26 15.09 5.03 14.64
C PRO A 26 15.65 4.52 13.31
N ALA A 27 16.77 3.79 13.34
CA ALA A 27 17.37 3.21 12.15
C ALA A 27 16.51 2.07 11.57
N ILE A 28 15.97 1.20 12.44
CA ILE A 28 15.06 0.12 12.02
C ILE A 28 13.76 0.71 11.45
N PHE A 29 13.18 1.69 12.12
CA PHE A 29 11.94 2.34 11.67
C PHE A 29 12.12 3.05 10.32
N SER A 30 13.29 3.61 10.09
CA SER A 30 13.71 4.21 8.82
C SER A 30 13.69 3.19 7.66
N SER A 31 14.07 1.94 7.92
CA SER A 31 14.15 0.90 6.87
C SER A 31 12.81 0.57 6.23
N SER A 32 11.72 0.68 6.99
CA SER A 32 10.35 0.40 6.51
C SER A 32 9.75 1.57 5.73
N ASN A 33 10.18 2.82 6.00
CA ASN A 33 9.50 4.03 5.55
C ASN A 33 10.32 4.87 4.55
N LEU A 34 11.65 4.74 4.57
CA LEU A 34 12.55 5.55 3.75
C LEU A 34 13.18 4.74 2.62
N GLY A 35 13.59 5.43 1.56
CA GLY A 35 14.36 4.83 0.47
C GLY A 35 15.72 4.32 0.94
N PHE A 36 16.28 3.35 0.22
CA PHE A 36 17.54 2.67 0.56
C PHE A 36 18.70 3.64 0.89
N ARG A 37 18.86 4.73 0.13
CA ARG A 37 19.95 5.72 0.35
C ARG A 37 19.80 6.45 1.70
N SER A 38 18.58 6.86 2.04
CA SER A 38 18.29 7.56 3.30
C SER A 38 18.45 6.62 4.49
N ASN A 39 18.03 5.37 4.35
CA ASN A 39 18.21 4.35 5.37
C ASN A 39 19.71 4.07 5.60
N LEU A 40 20.49 3.89 4.53
CA LEU A 40 21.94 3.67 4.63
C LEU A 40 22.64 4.83 5.34
N PHE A 41 22.25 6.07 5.06
CA PHE A 41 22.78 7.26 5.73
C PHE A 41 22.46 7.22 7.24
N LEU A 42 21.22 6.91 7.63
CA LEU A 42 20.81 6.83 9.02
C LEU A 42 21.51 5.71 9.79
N VAL A 43 21.66 4.53 9.18
CA VAL A 43 22.40 3.41 9.77
C VAL A 43 23.86 3.78 9.98
N SER A 44 24.52 4.34 8.95
CA SER A 44 25.91 4.79 9.06
C SER A 44 26.08 5.86 10.15
N PHE A 45 25.15 6.81 10.22
CA PHE A 45 25.13 7.83 11.26
C PHE A 45 24.97 7.23 12.67
N THR A 46 24.07 6.24 12.83
CA THR A 46 23.89 5.53 14.11
C THR A 46 25.15 4.78 14.52
N VAL A 47 25.84 4.11 13.57
CA VAL A 47 27.13 3.44 13.84
C VAL A 47 28.17 4.44 14.30
N LEU A 48 28.30 5.61 13.65
CA LEU A 48 29.21 6.67 14.08
C LEU A 48 28.91 7.17 15.48
N VAL A 49 27.63 7.34 15.82
CA VAL A 49 27.18 7.72 17.15
C VAL A 49 27.55 6.66 18.20
N ILE A 50 27.37 5.37 17.91
CA ILE A 50 27.77 4.29 18.82
C ILE A 50 29.28 4.30 19.05
N ILE A 51 30.08 4.46 18.00
CA ILE A 51 31.52 4.56 18.09
C ILE A 51 31.91 5.80 18.91
N PHE A 52 31.31 6.96 18.63
CA PHE A 52 31.57 8.18 19.37
C PHE A 52 31.26 8.02 20.87
N LEU A 53 30.12 7.46 21.24
CA LEU A 53 29.72 7.23 22.63
C LEU A 53 30.60 6.20 23.35
N THR A 54 31.30 5.35 22.61
CA THR A 54 32.28 4.40 23.19
C THR A 54 33.53 5.13 23.69
N PHE A 55 34.00 6.14 22.96
CA PHE A 55 35.22 6.85 23.32
C PHE A 55 34.98 8.13 24.15
N PHE A 56 33.82 8.75 23.95
CA PHE A 56 33.47 10.02 24.58
C PHE A 56 32.15 9.85 25.35
N ASN A 57 32.23 9.94 26.66
CA ASN A 57 31.05 9.93 27.54
C ASN A 57 31.34 10.72 28.83
N GLN A 58 30.27 11.22 29.44
CA GLN A 58 30.31 11.81 30.76
C GLN A 58 29.97 10.73 31.79
N PRO A 59 30.71 10.65 32.93
CA PRO A 59 30.35 9.72 33.99
C PRO A 59 28.97 10.05 34.54
N LEU A 60 28.26 9.01 35.02
CA LEU A 60 26.96 9.19 35.65
C LEU A 60 27.08 10.18 36.83
N PRO A 61 26.18 11.15 36.97
CA PRO A 61 26.19 12.12 38.06
C PRO A 61 25.72 11.52 39.39
N TYR A 62 26.25 10.37 39.77
CA TYR A 62 25.84 9.69 40.97
C TYR A 62 26.95 9.74 42.04
N PRO A 63 26.65 10.06 43.31
CA PRO A 63 27.63 10.10 44.36
C PRO A 63 27.96 8.69 44.91
N ILE A 64 28.18 7.72 44.02
CA ILE A 64 28.59 6.39 44.44
C ILE A 64 30.11 6.40 44.61
N LYS A 65 30.55 6.23 45.84
CA LYS A 65 31.98 6.14 46.22
C LYS A 65 32.65 4.87 45.66
N GLU A 66 31.91 3.93 45.12
CA GLU A 66 32.41 2.76 44.44
C GLU A 66 32.35 3.01 42.95
N HIS A 67 33.50 3.09 42.30
CA HIS A 67 33.62 3.14 40.84
C HIS A 67 33.06 1.82 40.30
N PHE A 68 31.95 1.89 39.57
CA PHE A 68 31.43 0.76 38.82
C PHE A 68 32.46 0.43 37.70
N HIS A 69 33.37 -0.48 38.04
CA HIS A 69 34.45 -0.87 37.15
C HIS A 69 33.93 -1.94 36.22
N VAL A 70 33.62 -1.54 34.99
CA VAL A 70 33.30 -2.49 33.93
C VAL A 70 34.61 -3.01 33.38
N ASP A 71 34.77 -4.32 33.33
CA ASP A 71 35.93 -4.96 32.72
C ASP A 71 36.04 -4.51 31.24
N SER A 72 37.25 -4.24 30.78
CA SER A 72 37.57 -3.77 29.45
C SER A 72 36.95 -4.66 28.36
N TYR A 73 36.84 -5.94 28.63
CA TYR A 73 36.19 -6.89 27.70
C TYR A 73 34.71 -6.55 27.48
N TYR A 74 33.96 -6.30 28.55
CA TYR A 74 32.53 -5.93 28.43
C TYR A 74 32.35 -4.53 27.80
N TYR A 75 33.25 -3.62 28.11
CA TYR A 75 33.22 -2.25 27.57
C TYR A 75 33.24 -2.23 26.06
N TYR A 76 34.10 -3.03 25.42
CA TYR A 76 34.18 -3.10 23.95
C TYR A 76 33.20 -4.08 23.32
N SER A 77 32.73 -5.09 24.04
CA SER A 77 31.76 -6.04 23.52
C SER A 77 30.38 -5.45 23.33
N ILE A 78 29.95 -4.50 24.16
CA ILE A 78 28.63 -3.83 24.07
C ILE A 78 28.45 -3.10 22.73
N PRO A 79 29.34 -2.16 22.31
CA PRO A 79 29.16 -1.48 21.02
C PRO A 79 29.26 -2.43 19.82
N ILE A 80 30.11 -3.44 19.90
CA ILE A 80 30.19 -4.47 18.85
C ILE A 80 28.87 -5.22 18.71
N ALA A 81 28.29 -5.66 19.83
CA ALA A 81 27.01 -6.34 19.86
C ALA A 81 25.87 -5.45 19.32
N LEU A 82 25.87 -4.16 19.69
CA LEU A 82 24.88 -3.19 19.18
C LEU A 82 25.00 -2.97 17.68
N ILE A 83 26.22 -2.87 17.13
CA ILE A 83 26.44 -2.72 15.68
C ILE A 83 25.99 -3.96 14.93
N ILE A 84 26.33 -5.15 15.44
CA ILE A 84 25.86 -6.42 14.84
C ILE A 84 24.33 -6.50 14.85
N ALA A 85 23.72 -6.20 16.00
CA ALA A 85 22.27 -6.18 16.14
C ALA A 85 21.61 -5.14 15.20
N LEU A 86 22.17 -3.94 15.09
CA LEU A 86 21.70 -2.89 14.19
C LEU A 86 21.72 -3.36 12.72
N ILE A 87 22.84 -3.92 12.26
CA ILE A 87 22.97 -4.40 10.88
C ILE A 87 22.00 -5.54 10.61
N PHE A 88 21.93 -6.51 11.51
CA PHE A 88 21.03 -7.67 11.37
C PHE A 88 19.56 -7.24 11.33
N LEU A 89 19.13 -6.47 12.32
CA LEU A 89 17.73 -6.02 12.41
C LEU A 89 17.35 -5.10 11.26
N ASN A 90 18.27 -4.22 10.82
CA ASN A 90 18.02 -3.36 9.67
C ASN A 90 17.89 -4.16 8.37
N TYR A 91 18.75 -5.16 8.15
CA TYR A 91 18.64 -6.06 7.00
C TYR A 91 17.29 -6.80 7.00
N PHE A 92 16.90 -7.35 8.15
CA PHE A 92 15.62 -8.03 8.31
C PHE A 92 14.43 -7.11 8.07
N ALA A 93 14.47 -5.88 8.60
CA ALA A 93 13.42 -4.89 8.41
C ALA A 93 13.28 -4.43 6.95
N LEU A 94 14.38 -4.29 6.21
CA LEU A 94 14.38 -4.01 4.76
C LEU A 94 13.73 -5.15 3.98
N SER A 95 14.11 -6.39 4.27
CA SER A 95 13.58 -7.57 3.60
C SER A 95 12.06 -7.70 3.83
N PHE A 96 11.63 -7.57 5.09
CA PHE A 96 10.21 -7.65 5.45
C PHE A 96 9.39 -6.48 4.89
N GLY A 97 9.95 -5.28 4.89
CA GLY A 97 9.32 -4.09 4.33
C GLY A 97 9.07 -4.21 2.82
N SER A 98 10.02 -4.77 2.07
CA SER A 98 9.87 -4.99 0.63
C SER A 98 8.77 -6.01 0.32
N GLU A 99 8.71 -7.11 1.06
CA GLU A 99 7.66 -8.12 0.91
C GLU A 99 6.27 -7.58 1.24
N SER A 100 6.15 -6.81 2.31
CA SER A 100 4.89 -6.14 2.70
C SER A 100 4.39 -5.17 1.63
N ARG A 101 5.31 -4.44 0.98
CA ARG A 101 4.97 -3.52 -0.12
C ARG A 101 4.44 -4.27 -1.34
N ILE A 102 5.10 -5.36 -1.74
CA ILE A 102 4.66 -6.19 -2.87
C ILE A 102 3.26 -6.76 -2.62
N ARG A 103 3.01 -7.25 -1.41
CA ARG A 103 1.67 -7.75 -1.00
C ARG A 103 0.62 -6.65 -1.08
N LYS A 104 0.93 -5.44 -0.62
CA LYS A 104 0.01 -4.30 -0.67
C LYS A 104 -0.29 -3.87 -2.11
N GLU A 105 0.70 -3.83 -2.98
CA GLU A 105 0.52 -3.54 -4.41
C GLU A 105 -0.36 -4.61 -5.09
N ALA A 106 -0.16 -5.89 -4.77
CA ALA A 106 -0.98 -6.97 -5.29
C ALA A 106 -2.45 -6.87 -4.82
N LEU A 107 -2.68 -6.54 -3.55
CA LEU A 107 -4.03 -6.32 -3.02
C LEU A 107 -4.72 -5.14 -3.69
N ASN A 108 -4.06 -4.00 -3.83
CA ASN A 108 -4.61 -2.83 -4.50
C ASN A 108 -5.00 -3.14 -5.96
N LYS A 109 -4.17 -3.95 -6.65
CA LYS A 109 -4.45 -4.36 -8.02
C LYS A 109 -5.64 -5.33 -8.11
N MET A 110 -5.79 -6.19 -7.11
CA MET A 110 -6.94 -7.09 -6.99
C MET A 110 -8.23 -6.31 -6.76
N GLU A 111 -8.22 -5.31 -5.89
CA GLU A 111 -9.36 -4.40 -5.66
C GLU A 111 -9.75 -3.63 -6.92
N GLU A 112 -8.78 -3.14 -7.70
CA GLU A 112 -9.03 -2.48 -8.98
C GLU A 112 -9.71 -3.41 -9.98
N ILE A 113 -9.24 -4.66 -10.09
CA ILE A 113 -9.84 -5.67 -10.99
C ILE A 113 -11.27 -5.98 -10.57
N MET A 114 -11.50 -6.23 -9.28
CA MET A 114 -12.84 -6.51 -8.74
C MET A 114 -13.80 -5.35 -8.97
N SER A 115 -13.35 -4.12 -8.81
CA SER A 115 -14.15 -2.92 -9.10
C SER A 115 -14.56 -2.85 -10.56
N LYS A 116 -13.65 -3.12 -11.49
CA LYS A 116 -13.94 -3.17 -12.94
C LYS A 116 -14.90 -4.30 -13.30
N GLU A 117 -14.72 -5.47 -12.71
CA GLU A 117 -15.63 -6.60 -12.91
C GLU A 117 -17.04 -6.26 -12.44
N HIS A 118 -17.15 -5.62 -11.27
CA HIS A 118 -18.45 -5.21 -10.75
C HIS A 118 -19.13 -4.14 -11.62
N GLU A 119 -18.36 -3.22 -12.18
CA GLU A 119 -18.85 -2.23 -13.14
C GLU A 119 -19.37 -2.90 -14.42
N LEU A 120 -18.62 -3.85 -15.00
CA LEU A 120 -19.03 -4.61 -16.18
C LEU A 120 -20.29 -5.44 -15.94
N LEU A 121 -20.41 -6.09 -14.78
CA LEU A 121 -21.61 -6.85 -14.39
C LEU A 121 -22.81 -5.91 -14.24
N SER A 122 -22.65 -4.74 -13.66
CA SER A 122 -23.69 -3.73 -13.52
C SER A 122 -24.16 -3.22 -14.88
N LEU A 123 -23.22 -2.90 -15.79
CA LEU A 123 -23.53 -2.48 -17.17
C LEU A 123 -24.25 -3.60 -17.95
N GLY A 124 -23.79 -4.84 -17.81
CA GLY A 124 -24.43 -6.00 -18.41
C GLY A 124 -25.87 -6.20 -17.93
N GLY A 125 -26.09 -6.04 -16.63
CA GLY A 125 -27.45 -6.09 -16.04
C GLY A 125 -28.35 -4.98 -16.56
N GLN A 126 -27.84 -3.74 -16.66
CA GLN A 126 -28.60 -2.61 -17.21
C GLN A 126 -28.92 -2.81 -18.70
N ALA A 127 -27.96 -3.30 -19.50
CA ALA A 127 -28.18 -3.59 -20.91
C ALA A 127 -29.25 -4.68 -21.12
N ALA A 128 -29.20 -5.75 -20.32
CA ALA A 128 -30.22 -6.81 -20.35
C ALA A 128 -31.61 -6.30 -19.96
N ALA A 129 -31.71 -5.46 -18.91
CA ALA A 129 -32.97 -4.85 -18.50
C ALA A 129 -33.52 -3.89 -19.58
N ALA A 130 -32.64 -3.09 -20.21
CA ALA A 130 -33.02 -2.22 -21.31
C ALA A 130 -33.52 -3.02 -22.55
N ALA A 131 -32.82 -4.08 -22.91
CA ALA A 131 -33.24 -4.96 -24.02
C ALA A 131 -34.61 -5.60 -23.73
N HIS A 132 -34.85 -6.07 -22.51
CA HIS A 132 -36.13 -6.62 -22.12
C HIS A 132 -37.25 -5.56 -22.13
N SER A 133 -37.00 -4.36 -21.64
CA SER A 133 -37.97 -3.26 -21.59
C SER A 133 -38.30 -2.71 -22.98
N LEU A 134 -37.38 -2.79 -23.97
CA LEU A 134 -37.57 -2.42 -25.34
C LEU A 134 -38.24 -3.53 -26.14
N GLY A 135 -37.99 -4.78 -25.82
CA GLY A 135 -38.57 -5.93 -26.55
C GLY A 135 -40.10 -5.98 -26.52
N THR A 136 -40.72 -5.57 -25.40
CA THR A 136 -42.19 -5.52 -25.24
C THR A 136 -42.83 -4.50 -26.23
N PRO A 137 -42.45 -3.22 -26.25
CA PRO A 137 -43.00 -2.24 -27.17
C PRO A 137 -42.73 -2.58 -28.62
N PHE A 138 -41.56 -3.10 -28.96
CA PHE A 138 -41.26 -3.54 -30.33
C PHE A 138 -42.13 -4.70 -30.78
N SER A 139 -42.37 -5.68 -29.92
CA SER A 139 -43.34 -6.77 -30.22
C SER A 139 -44.75 -6.25 -30.46
N THR A 140 -45.19 -5.29 -29.66
CA THR A 140 -46.50 -4.66 -29.82
C THR A 140 -46.59 -3.88 -31.15
N MET A 141 -45.57 -3.10 -31.49
CA MET A 141 -45.52 -2.39 -32.78
C MET A 141 -45.52 -3.34 -33.97
N LYS A 142 -44.84 -4.48 -33.88
CA LYS A 142 -44.84 -5.52 -34.93
C LYS A 142 -46.22 -6.10 -35.14
N ILE A 143 -46.97 -6.39 -34.05
CA ILE A 143 -48.31 -6.91 -34.11
C ILE A 143 -49.25 -5.87 -34.77
N VAL A 144 -49.18 -4.61 -34.35
CA VAL A 144 -49.99 -3.52 -34.89
C VAL A 144 -49.70 -3.27 -36.35
N SER A 145 -48.43 -3.23 -36.73
CA SER A 145 -48.00 -3.08 -38.13
C SER A 145 -48.51 -4.20 -39.01
N THR A 146 -48.49 -5.44 -38.53
CA THR A 146 -49.02 -6.60 -39.27
C THR A 146 -50.55 -6.53 -39.41
N ASP A 147 -51.28 -6.05 -38.41
CA ASP A 147 -52.75 -5.86 -38.49
C ASP A 147 -53.13 -4.73 -39.44
N LEU A 148 -52.35 -3.63 -39.43
CA LEU A 148 -52.53 -2.52 -40.37
C LEU A 148 -52.31 -2.96 -41.82
N LEU A 149 -51.29 -3.75 -42.09
CA LEU A 149 -51.05 -4.35 -43.43
C LEU A 149 -52.24 -5.19 -43.96
N LYS A 150 -52.90 -5.88 -43.04
CA LYS A 150 -54.11 -6.66 -43.40
C LYS A 150 -55.31 -5.79 -43.68
N ARG A 151 -55.47 -4.67 -42.96
CA ARG A 151 -56.63 -3.77 -43.09
C ARG A 151 -56.55 -2.85 -44.33
N PHE A 152 -55.36 -2.40 -44.67
CA PHE A 152 -55.11 -1.48 -45.79
C PHE A 152 -54.50 -2.16 -47.00
N LYS A 153 -55.01 -3.36 -47.35
CA LYS A 153 -54.48 -4.15 -48.48
C LYS A 153 -54.71 -3.48 -49.82
N ASP A 154 -55.72 -2.65 -49.96
CA ASP A 154 -56.18 -2.03 -51.21
C ASP A 154 -55.61 -0.63 -51.44
N ASP A 155 -54.87 -0.08 -50.48
CA ASP A 155 -54.21 1.22 -50.52
C ASP A 155 -52.69 1.04 -50.68
N GLU A 156 -52.20 1.20 -51.89
CA GLU A 156 -50.79 0.88 -52.27
C GLU A 156 -49.75 1.83 -51.59
N ASP A 157 -50.12 3.09 -51.32
CA ASP A 157 -49.23 4.06 -50.69
C ASP A 157 -49.09 3.77 -49.18
N VAL A 158 -50.21 3.52 -48.52
CA VAL A 158 -50.22 3.16 -47.09
C VAL A 158 -49.50 1.81 -46.83
N LYS A 159 -49.68 0.86 -47.74
CA LYS A 159 -49.03 -0.44 -47.67
C LYS A 159 -47.53 -0.33 -47.72
N LYS A 160 -46.97 0.50 -48.66
CA LYS A 160 -45.55 0.76 -48.75
C LYS A 160 -44.94 1.35 -47.46
N ASP A 161 -45.61 2.30 -46.83
CA ASP A 161 -45.17 2.93 -45.61
C ASP A 161 -45.15 1.94 -44.46
N ILE A 162 -46.16 1.08 -44.34
CA ILE A 162 -46.22 0.06 -43.28
C ILE A 162 -45.18 -1.05 -43.53
N GLU A 163 -44.91 -1.43 -44.77
CA GLU A 163 -43.83 -2.38 -45.10
C GLU A 163 -42.44 -1.82 -44.70
N LEU A 164 -42.17 -0.56 -44.98
CA LEU A 164 -40.95 0.13 -44.54
C LEU A 164 -40.82 0.12 -43.00
N LEU A 165 -41.89 0.40 -42.30
CA LEU A 165 -41.95 0.40 -40.83
C LEU A 165 -41.70 -1.01 -40.30
N SER A 166 -42.27 -2.05 -40.91
CA SER A 166 -42.07 -3.44 -40.56
C SER A 166 -40.60 -3.88 -40.75
N ILE A 167 -39.97 -3.47 -41.87
CA ILE A 167 -38.53 -3.73 -42.12
C ILE A 167 -37.64 -3.07 -41.06
N GLN A 168 -37.95 -1.83 -40.64
CA GLN A 168 -37.20 -1.16 -39.61
C GLN A 168 -37.35 -1.82 -38.23
N LEU A 169 -38.55 -2.29 -37.91
CA LEU A 169 -38.81 -3.03 -36.66
C LEU A 169 -38.11 -4.40 -36.61
N GLU A 170 -37.85 -5.02 -37.76
CA GLU A 170 -37.10 -6.28 -37.82
C GLU A 170 -35.57 -6.09 -37.67
N ARG A 171 -35.07 -4.88 -37.88
CA ARG A 171 -33.64 -4.53 -37.69
C ARG A 171 -33.30 -4.11 -36.27
N CYS A 172 -34.25 -3.81 -35.43
CA CYS A 172 -34.07 -3.42 -34.03
C CYS A 172 -34.11 -4.62 -33.11
#